data_07bc0692e8d328c757a2674edf9441cb
#
_entry.id   07bc0692e8d328c757a2674edf9441cb
#
_cell.length_a   1.000
_cell.length_b   1.000
_cell.length_c   1.000
_cell.angle_alpha   90.00
_cell.angle_beta   90.00
_cell.angle_gamma   90.00
#
_symmetry.space_group_name_H-M   'P 1'
#
loop_
_entity.id
_entity.type
_entity.pdbx_description
1 polymer ?
#
loop_
_entity_poly.entity_id
_entity_poly.type
_entity_poly.pdbx_seq_one_letter_code
_entity_poly.pdbx_strand_id
1 'polypeptide(L)'
;MNIDKLREEIEYDEGSVNEIYLDHLGLATFGIGHLVTEWDAEYGWEVGTDVSEDRCIEAFNRDIKTVLSDCNKLYSDFDELPEEVQLIIANMMFNMGRPRLSKFKGMKRGVDARDWNAAADEMVDS
;
A
#
# COMPACT_ATOMS: atom_id res chain seq x y z
N MET A 1 -14.46 -5.03 -3.97
CA MET A 1 -13.10 -5.35 -4.46
C MET A 1 -12.66 -6.71 -3.92
N ASN A 2 -11.91 -7.44 -4.70
CA ASN A 2 -11.32 -8.72 -4.27
C ASN A 2 -10.08 -8.47 -3.39
N ILE A 3 -10.28 -8.47 -2.08
CA ILE A 3 -9.22 -8.20 -1.10
C ILE A 3 -8.16 -9.30 -1.13
N ASP A 4 -8.56 -10.56 -1.36
CA ASP A 4 -7.60 -11.66 -1.42
C ASP A 4 -6.63 -11.49 -2.58
N LYS A 5 -7.10 -11.03 -3.72
CA LYS A 5 -6.26 -10.73 -4.88
C LYS A 5 -5.30 -9.59 -4.60
N LEU A 6 -5.76 -8.54 -3.94
CA LEU A 6 -4.91 -7.41 -3.52
C LEU A 6 -3.80 -7.90 -2.59
N ARG A 7 -4.14 -8.74 -1.60
CA ARG A 7 -3.18 -9.31 -0.66
C ARG A 7 -2.12 -10.15 -1.38
N GLU A 8 -2.54 -10.99 -2.31
CA GLU A 8 -1.62 -11.83 -3.10
C GLU A 8 -0.65 -10.99 -3.92
N GLU A 9 -1.14 -9.94 -4.58
CA GLU A 9 -0.31 -9.06 -5.39
C GLU A 9 0.71 -8.30 -4.55
N ILE A 10 0.30 -7.75 -3.41
CA ILE A 10 1.20 -7.02 -2.53
C ILE A 10 2.24 -7.96 -1.92
N GLU A 11 1.83 -9.15 -1.47
CA GLU A 11 2.75 -10.15 -0.91
C GLU A 11 3.78 -10.60 -1.93
N TYR A 12 3.36 -10.80 -3.18
CA TYR A 12 4.26 -11.15 -4.27
C TYR A 12 5.32 -10.06 -4.50
N ASP A 13 4.89 -8.80 -4.50
CA ASP A 13 5.78 -7.66 -4.77
C ASP A 13 6.71 -7.36 -3.60
N GLU A 14 6.22 -7.44 -2.37
CA GLU A 14 6.97 -7.07 -1.16
C GLU A 14 7.75 -8.23 -0.54
N GLY A 15 7.29 -9.46 -0.74
CA GLY A 15 7.79 -10.62 -0.02
C GLY A 15 7.33 -10.62 1.43
N SER A 16 7.75 -11.63 2.19
CA SER A 16 7.42 -11.75 3.61
C SER A 16 8.67 -12.09 4.40
N VAL A 17 9.05 -11.24 5.35
CA VAL A 17 10.26 -11.38 6.17
C VAL A 17 9.87 -11.35 7.65
N ASN A 18 10.10 -12.44 8.36
CA ASN A 18 9.71 -12.59 9.77
C ASN A 18 10.80 -12.08 10.73
N GLU A 19 11.41 -10.96 10.39
CA GLU A 19 12.39 -10.27 11.22
C GLU A 19 12.47 -8.79 10.83
N ILE A 20 13.05 -8.00 11.74
CA ILE A 20 13.30 -6.58 11.44
C ILE A 20 14.41 -6.47 10.41
N TYR A 21 14.15 -5.76 9.32
CA TYR A 21 15.15 -5.45 8.29
C TYR A 21 15.03 -3.99 7.88
N LEU A 22 16.04 -3.49 7.18
CA LEU A 22 15.98 -2.14 6.62
C LEU A 22 15.52 -2.23 5.16
N ASP A 23 14.55 -1.39 4.81
CA ASP A 23 14.10 -1.29 3.42
C ASP A 23 15.13 -0.52 2.57
N HIS A 24 14.82 -0.28 1.31
CA HIS A 24 15.72 0.44 0.38
C HIS A 24 16.00 1.88 0.80
N LEU A 25 15.20 2.45 1.69
CA LEU A 25 15.39 3.79 2.25
C LEU A 25 16.08 3.76 3.61
N GLY A 26 16.45 2.59 4.10
CA GLY A 26 17.09 2.41 5.40
C GLY A 26 16.11 2.48 6.57
N LEU A 27 14.82 2.24 6.35
CA LEU A 27 13.80 2.30 7.37
C LEU A 27 13.46 0.91 7.90
N ALA A 28 13.28 0.79 9.22
CA ALA A 28 12.95 -0.48 9.88
C ALA A 28 11.58 -0.99 9.38
N THR A 29 11.57 -2.24 8.96
CA THR A 29 10.43 -2.89 8.31
C THR A 29 10.36 -4.35 8.76
N PHE A 30 9.19 -4.96 8.73
CA PHE A 30 9.02 -6.40 8.94
C PHE A 30 7.79 -6.92 8.20
N GLY A 31 7.69 -8.23 8.11
CA GLY A 31 6.55 -8.90 7.50
C GLY A 31 6.42 -8.58 6.01
N ILE A 32 5.23 -8.22 5.58
CA ILE A 32 4.92 -7.90 4.20
C ILE A 32 4.98 -6.38 4.03
N GLY A 33 6.20 -5.83 4.01
CA GLY A 33 6.42 -4.41 3.79
C GLY A 33 5.85 -3.48 4.87
N HIS A 34 5.69 -3.96 6.11
CA HIS A 34 5.19 -3.12 7.19
C HIS A 34 6.29 -2.20 7.72
N LEU A 35 6.15 -0.90 7.48
CA LEU A 35 7.05 0.12 8.02
C LEU A 35 6.78 0.31 9.51
N VAL A 36 7.80 0.07 10.35
CA VAL A 36 7.68 0.21 11.81
C VAL A 36 7.47 1.67 12.17
N THR A 37 6.46 1.93 13.00
CA THR A 37 6.14 3.26 13.52
C THR A 37 6.35 3.33 15.02
N GLU A 38 6.35 4.53 15.58
CA GLU A 38 6.46 4.73 17.04
C GLU A 38 5.29 4.10 17.82
N TRP A 39 4.20 3.77 17.15
CA TRP A 39 3.01 3.15 17.74
C TRP A 39 3.10 1.62 17.75
N ASP A 40 4.08 1.04 17.07
CA ASP A 40 4.28 -0.41 17.05
C ASP A 40 5.12 -0.87 18.24
N ALA A 41 4.81 -2.06 18.75
CA ALA A 41 5.59 -2.69 19.81
C ALA A 41 7.06 -2.90 19.40
N GLU A 42 7.29 -3.08 18.10
CA GLU A 42 8.60 -3.31 17.50
C GLU A 42 9.45 -2.04 17.35
N TYR A 43 8.92 -0.89 17.72
CA TYR A 43 9.66 0.36 17.60
C TYR A 43 10.96 0.30 18.41
N GLY A 44 12.07 0.57 17.74
CA GLY A 44 13.38 0.55 18.37
C GLY A 44 14.03 -0.83 18.46
N TRP A 45 13.38 -1.88 17.95
CA TRP A 45 13.99 -3.20 17.88
C TRP A 45 15.13 -3.22 16.88
N GLU A 46 16.19 -3.98 17.23
CA GLU A 46 17.36 -4.09 16.37
C GLU A 46 17.07 -4.88 15.08
N VAL A 47 17.77 -4.55 14.01
CA VAL A 47 17.76 -5.31 12.76
C VAL A 47 18.16 -6.75 13.06
N GLY A 48 17.43 -7.71 12.49
CA GLY A 48 17.63 -9.14 12.70
C GLY A 48 16.79 -9.70 13.85
N THR A 49 16.08 -8.87 14.62
CA THR A 49 15.18 -9.35 15.67
C THR A 49 14.00 -10.07 15.04
N ASP A 50 13.72 -11.30 15.50
CA ASP A 50 12.61 -12.11 14.98
C ASP A 50 11.26 -11.46 15.30
N VAL A 51 10.35 -11.52 14.31
CA VAL A 51 8.96 -11.12 14.47
C VAL A 51 8.11 -12.33 14.10
N SER A 52 7.15 -12.69 14.96
CA SER A 52 6.33 -13.87 14.72
C SER A 52 5.50 -13.73 13.43
N GLU A 53 5.21 -14.87 12.80
CA GLU A 53 4.35 -14.90 11.62
C GLU A 53 2.97 -14.29 11.91
N ASP A 54 2.39 -14.61 13.06
CA ASP A 54 1.08 -14.08 13.47
C ASP A 54 1.10 -12.55 13.56
N ARG A 55 2.19 -11.99 14.10
CA ARG A 55 2.36 -10.55 14.18
C ARG A 55 2.50 -9.92 12.78
N CYS A 56 3.24 -10.58 11.90
CA CYS A 56 3.39 -10.11 10.52
C CYS A 56 2.04 -10.08 9.78
N ILE A 57 1.23 -11.11 9.97
CA ILE A 57 -0.12 -11.19 9.39
C ILE A 57 -1.03 -10.09 9.97
N GLU A 58 -0.99 -9.89 11.28
CA GLU A 58 -1.76 -8.83 11.93
C GLU A 58 -1.41 -7.45 11.39
N ALA A 59 -0.12 -7.15 11.28
CA ALA A 59 0.34 -5.87 10.74
C ALA A 59 -0.10 -5.69 9.29
N PHE A 60 0.00 -6.74 8.48
CA PHE A 60 -0.44 -6.70 7.08
C PHE A 60 -1.94 -6.43 6.96
N ASN A 61 -2.75 -7.11 7.79
CA ASN A 61 -4.19 -6.90 7.79
C ASN A 61 -4.56 -5.46 8.16
N ARG A 62 -3.86 -4.87 9.12
CA ARG A 62 -4.05 -3.46 9.50
C ARG A 62 -3.65 -2.53 8.36
N ASP A 63 -2.52 -2.80 7.71
CA ASP A 63 -2.04 -1.99 6.59
C ASP A 63 -3.03 -2.02 5.42
N ILE A 64 -3.61 -3.18 5.11
CA ILE A 64 -4.65 -3.30 4.08
C ILE A 64 -5.88 -2.44 4.41
N LYS A 65 -6.32 -2.46 5.66
CA LYS A 65 -7.46 -1.63 6.10
C LYS A 65 -7.14 -0.15 5.94
N THR A 66 -5.94 0.27 6.30
CA THR A 66 -5.49 1.65 6.15
C THR A 66 -5.46 2.05 4.68
N VAL A 67 -4.92 1.18 3.82
CA VAL A 67 -4.87 1.40 2.37
C VAL A 67 -6.27 1.63 1.81
N LEU A 68 -7.22 0.76 2.13
CA LEU A 68 -8.59 0.88 1.64
C LEU A 68 -9.29 2.14 2.14
N SER A 69 -9.08 2.49 3.41
CA SER A 69 -9.59 3.74 3.97
C SER A 69 -9.02 4.95 3.24
N ASP A 70 -7.71 4.96 2.98
CA ASP A 70 -7.05 6.07 2.28
C ASP A 70 -7.49 6.16 0.82
N CYS A 71 -7.73 5.03 0.15
CA CYS A 71 -8.27 5.01 -1.21
C CYS A 71 -9.65 5.68 -1.26
N ASN A 72 -10.51 5.38 -0.29
CA ASN A 72 -11.83 5.99 -0.22
C ASN A 72 -11.79 7.48 0.13
N LYS A 73 -10.77 7.92 0.84
CA LYS A 73 -10.56 9.34 1.13
C LYS A 73 -10.07 10.10 -0.10
N LEU A 74 -9.20 9.49 -0.90
CA LEU A 74 -8.66 10.13 -2.10
C LEU A 74 -9.66 10.08 -3.26
N TYR A 75 -10.38 8.97 -3.42
CA TYR A 75 -11.39 8.76 -4.45
C TYR A 75 -12.73 8.47 -3.76
N SER A 76 -13.60 9.47 -3.69
CA SER A 76 -14.88 9.34 -2.97
C SER A 76 -15.78 8.24 -3.54
N ASP A 77 -15.59 7.88 -4.81
CA ASP A 77 -16.31 6.83 -5.52
C ASP A 77 -15.45 5.58 -5.76
N PHE A 78 -14.46 5.35 -4.91
CA PHE A 78 -13.48 4.26 -5.09
C PHE A 78 -14.17 2.91 -5.30
N ASP A 79 -15.19 2.60 -4.52
CA ASP A 79 -15.90 1.31 -4.60
C ASP A 79 -16.70 1.14 -5.90
N GLU A 80 -16.95 2.22 -6.63
CA GLU A 80 -17.66 2.21 -7.91
C GLU A 80 -16.72 2.06 -9.11
N LEU A 81 -15.42 2.16 -8.89
CA LEU A 81 -14.42 2.01 -9.95
C LEU A 81 -14.34 0.54 -10.42
N PRO A 82 -13.95 0.32 -11.68
CA PRO A 82 -13.65 -1.05 -12.14
C PRO A 82 -12.64 -1.73 -11.21
N GLU A 83 -12.81 -3.04 -10.98
CA GLU A 83 -11.96 -3.77 -10.05
C GLU A 83 -10.47 -3.64 -10.37
N GLU A 84 -10.10 -3.71 -11.63
CA GLU A 84 -8.69 -3.56 -12.06
C GLU A 84 -8.13 -2.21 -11.66
N VAL A 85 -8.92 -1.15 -11.78
CA VAL A 85 -8.54 0.20 -11.38
C VAL A 85 -8.40 0.30 -9.88
N GLN A 86 -9.33 -0.28 -9.13
CA GLN A 86 -9.25 -0.34 -7.66
C GLN A 86 -7.96 -1.02 -7.21
N LEU A 87 -7.58 -2.14 -7.83
CA LEU A 87 -6.37 -2.88 -7.49
C LEU A 87 -5.11 -2.04 -7.76
N ILE A 88 -5.04 -1.36 -8.88
CA ILE A 88 -3.90 -0.50 -9.24
C ILE A 88 -3.75 0.62 -8.21
N ILE A 89 -4.84 1.32 -7.91
CA ILE A 89 -4.82 2.43 -6.95
C ILE A 89 -4.44 1.93 -5.56
N ALA A 90 -4.98 0.80 -5.12
CA ALA A 90 -4.66 0.22 -3.81
C ALA A 90 -3.19 -0.21 -3.71
N ASN A 91 -2.62 -0.79 -4.77
CA ASN A 91 -1.19 -1.13 -4.82
C ASN A 91 -0.32 0.13 -4.72
N MET A 92 -0.65 1.18 -5.45
CA MET A 92 0.07 2.46 -5.37
C MET A 92 -0.05 3.07 -3.98
N MET A 93 -1.24 3.00 -3.38
CA MET A 93 -1.49 3.53 -2.04
C MET A 93 -0.65 2.79 -1.00
N PHE A 94 -0.54 1.47 -1.10
CA PHE A 94 0.30 0.67 -0.20
C PHE A 94 1.77 1.10 -0.29
N ASN A 95 2.27 1.31 -1.51
CA ASN A 95 3.67 1.65 -1.75
C ASN A 95 4.03 3.10 -1.40
N MET A 96 3.12 4.04 -1.65
CA MET A 96 3.41 5.48 -1.56
C MET A 96 2.80 6.16 -0.35
N GLY A 97 1.65 5.67 0.11
CA GLY A 97 0.81 6.38 1.06
C GLY A 97 0.01 7.50 0.43
N ARG A 98 -1.01 7.98 1.15
CA ARG A 98 -1.93 8.98 0.63
C ARG A 98 -1.28 10.33 0.29
N PRO A 99 -0.36 10.87 1.11
CA PRO A 99 0.25 12.17 0.79
C PRO A 99 0.97 12.19 -0.56
N ARG A 100 1.70 11.12 -0.89
CA ARG A 100 2.41 11.04 -2.17
C ARG A 100 1.46 10.76 -3.33
N LEU A 101 0.53 9.81 -3.16
CA LEU A 101 -0.41 9.46 -4.22
C LEU A 101 -1.35 10.64 -4.54
N SER A 102 -1.71 11.46 -3.55
CA SER A 102 -2.53 12.64 -3.77
C SER A 102 -1.89 13.68 -4.70
N LYS A 103 -0.58 13.62 -4.89
CA LYS A 103 0.13 14.52 -5.81
C LYS A 103 -0.03 14.13 -7.27
N PHE A 104 -0.53 12.92 -7.55
CA PHE A 104 -0.81 12.46 -8.92
C PHE A 104 -2.14 13.03 -9.41
N LYS A 105 -2.19 14.34 -9.54
CA LYS A 105 -3.44 15.06 -9.85
C LYS A 105 -3.97 14.78 -11.26
N GLY A 106 -3.08 14.61 -12.22
CA GLY A 106 -3.47 14.24 -13.59
C GLY A 106 -4.09 12.84 -13.66
N MET A 107 -3.48 11.89 -12.96
CA MET A 107 -4.03 10.54 -12.82
C MET A 107 -5.43 10.60 -12.18
N LYS A 108 -5.58 11.37 -11.12
CA LYS A 108 -6.88 11.51 -10.45
C LYS A 108 -7.94 12.09 -11.38
N ARG A 109 -7.61 13.14 -12.14
CA ARG A 109 -8.53 13.71 -13.12
C ARG A 109 -8.96 12.68 -14.16
N GLY A 110 -8.01 11.89 -14.68
CA GLY A 110 -8.29 10.84 -15.64
C GLY A 110 -9.20 9.77 -15.08
N VAL A 111 -8.94 9.31 -13.86
CA VAL A 111 -9.76 8.29 -13.19
C VAL A 111 -11.17 8.84 -12.91
N ASP A 112 -11.28 10.05 -12.38
CA ASP A 112 -12.57 10.68 -12.07
C ASP A 112 -13.41 10.86 -13.34
N ALA A 113 -12.78 11.16 -14.47
CA ALA A 113 -13.43 11.29 -15.78
C ALA A 113 -13.65 9.96 -16.50
N ARG A 114 -13.17 8.84 -15.94
CA ARG A 114 -13.18 7.51 -16.55
C ARG A 114 -12.38 7.48 -17.88
N ASP A 115 -11.39 8.35 -18.01
CA ASP A 115 -10.46 8.40 -19.13
C ASP A 115 -9.20 7.60 -18.76
N TRP A 116 -9.26 6.30 -19.01
CA TRP A 116 -8.21 5.37 -18.57
C TRP A 116 -6.88 5.61 -19.29
N ASN A 117 -6.90 6.04 -20.54
CA ASN A 117 -5.68 6.36 -21.28
C ASN A 117 -4.98 7.58 -20.68
N ALA A 118 -5.74 8.64 -20.37
CA ALA A 118 -5.18 9.83 -19.73
C ALA A 118 -4.67 9.51 -18.34
N ALA A 119 -5.40 8.72 -17.55
CA ALA A 119 -4.97 8.31 -16.22
C ALA A 119 -3.66 7.52 -16.26
N ALA A 120 -3.53 6.58 -17.19
CA ALA A 120 -2.32 5.77 -17.37
C ALA A 120 -1.12 6.62 -17.79
N ASP A 121 -1.31 7.55 -18.72
CA ASP A 121 -0.25 8.45 -19.18
C ASP A 121 0.27 9.32 -18.03
N GLU A 122 -0.62 9.88 -17.22
CA GLU A 122 -0.26 10.72 -16.09
C GLU A 122 0.40 9.91 -14.97
N MET A 123 0.03 8.65 -14.82
CA MET A 123 0.65 7.76 -13.83
C MET A 123 2.12 7.53 -14.15
N VAL A 124 2.45 7.38 -15.44
CA VAL A 124 3.83 7.17 -15.91
C VAL A 124 4.65 8.46 -15.80
N ASP A 125 4.04 9.61 -16.09
CA ASP A 125 4.71 10.91 -16.13
C ASP A 125 4.87 11.57 -14.75
N SER A 126 4.35 10.98 -13.71
CA SER A 126 4.36 11.58 -12.38
C SER A 126 5.59 11.26 -11.55
#